data_642a9cb0fcaa5b6f280f0551cb413d83
#
_entry.id   642a9cb0fcaa5b6f280f0551cb413d83
#
_cell.length_a   1.000
_cell.length_b   1.000
_cell.length_c   1.000
_cell.angle_alpha   90.00
_cell.angle_beta   90.00
_cell.angle_gamma   90.00
#
_symmetry.space_group_name_H-M   'P 1'
#
loop_
_entity.id
_entity.type
_entity.pdbx_description
1 polymer ?
#
loop_
_entity_poly.entity_id
_entity_poly.type
_entity_poly.pdbx_seq_one_letter_code
_entity_poly.pdbx_strand_id
1 'polypeptide(L)'
;MLLVLVGVMLLFQVLILLTGHGSLFAPANITNIIRQNSYVVILATGMLLCILTGGNIDLSVGSVVALVGAVAGVLIVNWGLPIWLSIVLCLLIGILIGAFHGFFIAYIHIPPFITTLAGMLLWRGVATIVLDGRPISPFPDNYLKLFESFVFGGGEAKP
;
A
#
# COMPACT_ATOMS: atom_id res chain seq x y z
N MET A 1 13.69 18.65 12.70
CA MET A 1 12.90 17.94 11.69
C MET A 1 11.99 18.87 10.90
N LEU A 2 11.15 19.69 11.53
CA LEU A 2 10.20 20.56 10.84
C LEU A 2 10.88 21.57 9.90
N LEU A 3 12.00 22.17 10.31
CA LEU A 3 12.80 23.08 9.48
C LEU A 3 13.36 22.41 8.23
N VAL A 4 13.81 21.16 8.34
CA VAL A 4 14.31 20.39 7.19
C VAL A 4 13.18 20.10 6.21
N LEU A 5 11.99 19.70 6.71
CA LEU A 5 10.81 19.47 5.88
C LEU A 5 10.42 20.75 5.11
N VAL A 6 10.32 21.88 5.81
CA VAL A 6 10.00 23.17 5.17
C VAL A 6 11.07 23.57 4.16
N GLY A 7 12.34 23.38 4.48
CA GLY A 7 13.45 23.65 3.55
C GLY A 7 13.36 22.82 2.27
N VAL A 8 13.09 21.53 2.39
CA VAL A 8 12.90 20.63 1.23
C VAL A 8 11.67 21.04 0.41
N MET A 9 10.55 21.37 1.06
CA MET A 9 9.34 21.83 0.35
C MET A 9 9.59 23.13 -0.41
N LEU A 10 10.28 24.08 0.18
CA LEU A 10 10.66 25.34 -0.49
C LEU A 10 11.60 25.10 -1.67
N LEU A 11 12.60 24.24 -1.50
CA LEU A 11 13.53 23.89 -2.56
C LEU A 11 12.78 23.29 -3.78
N PHE A 12 11.91 22.31 -3.55
CA PHE A 12 11.11 21.74 -4.64
C PHE A 12 10.15 22.74 -5.25
N GLN A 13 9.52 23.61 -4.45
CA GLN A 13 8.64 24.66 -4.96
C GLN A 13 9.40 25.60 -5.91
N VAL A 14 10.60 26.03 -5.53
CA VAL A 14 11.43 26.89 -6.37
C VAL A 14 11.86 26.20 -7.66
N LEU A 15 12.28 24.92 -7.57
CA LEU A 15 12.65 24.14 -8.75
C LEU A 15 11.48 23.96 -9.73
N ILE A 16 10.28 23.69 -9.23
CA ILE A 16 9.07 23.54 -10.05
C ILE A 16 8.72 24.87 -10.73
N LEU A 17 8.82 26.00 -10.04
CA LEU A 17 8.59 27.32 -10.60
C LEU A 17 9.61 27.67 -11.68
N LEU A 18 10.88 27.32 -11.50
CA LEU A 18 11.95 27.55 -12.47
C LEU A 18 11.78 26.69 -13.74
N THR A 19 11.24 25.49 -13.61
CA THR A 19 10.99 24.60 -14.74
C THR A 19 9.66 24.85 -15.44
N GLY A 20 8.82 25.77 -14.93
CA GLY A 20 7.54 26.15 -15.54
C GLY A 20 6.43 25.06 -15.45
N HIS A 21 6.59 24.09 -14.59
CA HIS A 21 5.70 22.90 -14.49
C HIS A 21 4.60 23.06 -13.41
N GLY A 22 4.20 24.26 -13.05
CA GLY A 22 3.10 24.51 -12.11
C GLY A 22 3.55 24.82 -10.69
N SER A 23 2.84 24.30 -9.69
CA SER A 23 3.12 24.54 -8.26
C SER A 23 2.99 23.27 -7.45
N LEU A 24 3.86 23.08 -6.45
CA LEU A 24 3.76 22.00 -5.48
C LEU A 24 2.39 22.01 -4.77
N PHE A 25 1.87 23.20 -4.50
CA PHE A 25 0.59 23.43 -3.83
C PHE A 25 -0.62 23.46 -4.78
N ALA A 26 -0.45 23.10 -6.06
CA ALA A 26 -1.59 22.97 -6.96
C ALA A 26 -2.60 21.96 -6.39
N PRO A 27 -3.93 22.26 -6.44
CA PRO A 27 -4.97 21.37 -5.90
C PRO A 27 -4.87 19.94 -6.41
N ALA A 28 -4.52 19.77 -7.70
CA ALA A 28 -4.32 18.46 -8.31
C ALA A 28 -3.17 17.68 -7.65
N ASN A 29 -2.06 18.35 -7.35
CA ASN A 29 -0.91 17.71 -6.71
C ASN A 29 -1.22 17.32 -5.26
N ILE A 30 -1.89 18.18 -4.51
CA ILE A 30 -2.34 17.87 -3.14
C ILE A 30 -3.29 16.67 -3.15
N THR A 31 -4.26 16.65 -4.06
CA THR A 31 -5.18 15.51 -4.22
C THR A 31 -4.44 14.22 -4.54
N ASN A 32 -3.45 14.26 -5.43
CA ASN A 32 -2.63 13.10 -5.76
C ASN A 32 -1.82 12.60 -4.57
N ILE A 33 -1.23 13.49 -3.77
CA ILE A 33 -0.50 13.12 -2.55
C ILE A 33 -1.44 12.44 -1.55
N ILE A 34 -2.64 12.96 -1.32
CA ILE A 34 -3.63 12.36 -0.43
C ILE A 34 -4.05 10.98 -0.95
N ARG A 35 -4.36 10.85 -2.24
CA ARG A 35 -4.75 9.57 -2.85
C ARG A 35 -3.63 8.52 -2.74
N GLN A 36 -2.40 8.88 -3.07
CA GLN A 36 -1.27 7.97 -3.01
C GLN A 36 -0.93 7.50 -1.59
N ASN A 37 -1.24 8.30 -0.58
CA ASN A 37 -0.95 7.97 0.82
C ASN A 37 -2.18 7.49 1.61
N SER A 38 -3.36 7.43 1.01
CA SER A 38 -4.58 7.01 1.70
C SER A 38 -4.49 5.60 2.28
N TYR A 39 -3.82 4.68 1.58
CA TYR A 39 -3.61 3.32 2.09
C TYR A 39 -2.80 3.28 3.39
N VAL A 40 -1.89 4.24 3.60
CA VAL A 40 -1.09 4.34 4.84
C VAL A 40 -1.98 4.61 6.04
N VAL A 41 -3.03 5.42 5.88
CA VAL A 41 -3.99 5.72 6.95
C VAL A 41 -4.76 4.46 7.35
N ILE A 42 -5.17 3.64 6.37
CA ILE A 42 -5.85 2.36 6.62
C ILE A 42 -4.92 1.40 7.37
N LEU A 43 -3.67 1.29 6.92
CA LEU A 43 -2.67 0.43 7.56
C LEU A 43 -2.33 0.91 8.98
N ALA A 44 -2.24 2.22 9.19
CA ALA A 44 -1.99 2.82 10.50
C ALA A 44 -3.13 2.48 11.50
N THR A 45 -4.38 2.43 11.04
CA THR A 45 -5.51 2.00 11.87
C THR A 45 -5.37 0.54 12.32
N GLY A 46 -4.99 -0.36 11.41
CA GLY A 46 -4.70 -1.76 11.75
C GLY A 46 -3.53 -1.89 12.73
N MET A 47 -2.46 -1.12 12.50
CA MET A 47 -1.30 -1.10 13.39
C MET A 47 -1.65 -0.59 14.79
N LEU A 48 -2.52 0.43 14.88
CA LEU A 48 -3.00 0.96 16.14
C LEU A 48 -3.71 -0.11 16.97
N LEU A 49 -4.52 -0.97 16.34
CA LEU A 49 -5.16 -2.10 17.03
C LEU A 49 -4.12 -3.07 17.58
N CYS A 50 -3.07 -3.40 16.86
CA CYS A 50 -1.98 -4.25 17.34
C CYS A 50 -1.27 -3.66 18.57
N ILE A 51 -1.05 -2.34 18.56
CA ILE A 51 -0.41 -1.63 19.69
C ILE A 51 -1.34 -1.61 20.89
N LEU A 52 -2.64 -1.33 20.72
CA LEU A 52 -3.61 -1.25 21.80
C LEU A 52 -3.88 -2.61 22.47
N THR A 53 -3.79 -3.71 21.75
CA THR A 53 -4.05 -5.07 22.27
C THR A 53 -2.90 -5.68 23.06
N GLY A 54 -1.76 -5.01 23.19
CA GLY A 54 -0.66 -5.55 24.01
C GLY A 54 0.70 -4.89 23.76
N GLY A 55 0.75 -3.71 23.17
CA GLY A 55 2.00 -3.03 22.84
C GLY A 55 2.79 -3.71 21.72
N ASN A 56 2.12 -4.54 20.92
CA ASN A 56 2.74 -5.33 19.86
C ASN A 56 3.00 -4.47 18.62
N ILE A 57 4.18 -4.59 18.07
CA ILE A 57 4.57 -3.89 16.83
C ILE A 57 4.61 -4.92 15.69
N ASP A 58 3.85 -4.67 14.63
CA ASP A 58 3.87 -5.49 13.43
C ASP A 58 4.74 -4.83 12.34
N LEU A 59 5.93 -5.39 12.12
CA LEU A 59 6.85 -4.93 11.10
C LEU A 59 6.56 -5.51 9.71
N SER A 60 5.68 -6.50 9.63
CA SER A 60 5.38 -7.21 8.37
C SER A 60 4.39 -6.47 7.46
N VAL A 61 3.67 -5.47 7.98
CA VAL A 61 2.57 -4.77 7.28
C VAL A 61 2.95 -4.35 5.85
N GLY A 62 4.12 -3.70 5.68
CA GLY A 62 4.56 -3.24 4.36
C GLY A 62 4.82 -4.38 3.37
N SER A 63 5.39 -5.51 3.84
CA SER A 63 5.66 -6.69 3.01
C SER A 63 4.40 -7.48 2.67
N VAL A 64 3.43 -7.51 3.58
CA VAL A 64 2.11 -8.11 3.33
C VAL A 64 1.36 -7.30 2.27
N VAL A 65 1.37 -5.98 2.34
CA VAL A 65 0.78 -5.11 1.30
C VAL A 65 1.44 -5.34 -0.05
N ALA A 66 2.77 -5.44 -0.09
CA ALA A 66 3.51 -5.72 -1.32
C ALA A 66 3.12 -7.10 -1.91
N LEU A 67 3.02 -8.12 -1.07
CA LEU A 67 2.61 -9.46 -1.51
C LEU A 67 1.16 -9.48 -2.02
N VAL A 68 0.22 -8.90 -1.26
CA VAL A 68 -1.19 -8.84 -1.66
C VAL A 68 -1.35 -8.05 -2.96
N GLY A 69 -0.60 -6.95 -3.12
CA GLY A 69 -0.57 -6.18 -4.36
C GLY A 69 0.01 -6.96 -5.54
N ALA A 70 1.09 -7.74 -5.32
CA ALA A 70 1.66 -8.63 -6.32
C ALA A 70 0.66 -9.70 -6.77
N VAL A 71 0.00 -10.35 -5.82
CA VAL A 71 -1.04 -11.36 -6.12
C VAL A 71 -2.21 -10.73 -6.86
N ALA A 72 -2.70 -9.56 -6.44
CA ALA A 72 -3.75 -8.84 -7.14
C ALA A 72 -3.38 -8.56 -8.60
N GLY A 73 -2.15 -8.11 -8.85
CA GLY A 73 -1.63 -7.89 -10.19
C GLY A 73 -1.65 -9.16 -11.04
N VAL A 74 -1.16 -10.29 -10.51
CA VAL A 74 -1.17 -11.58 -11.22
C VAL A 74 -2.60 -12.04 -11.51
N LEU A 75 -3.51 -11.97 -10.53
CA LEU A 75 -4.89 -12.40 -10.69
C LEU A 75 -5.64 -11.58 -11.74
N ILE A 76 -5.47 -10.26 -11.74
CA ILE A 76 -6.21 -9.33 -12.62
C ILE A 76 -5.57 -9.27 -14.01
N VAL A 77 -4.23 -9.12 -14.09
CA VAL A 77 -3.53 -8.87 -15.36
C VAL A 77 -3.18 -10.18 -16.07
N ASN A 78 -2.57 -11.14 -15.35
CA ASN A 78 -2.08 -12.36 -15.99
C ASN A 78 -3.18 -13.40 -16.16
N TRP A 79 -4.06 -13.56 -15.17
CA TRP A 79 -5.14 -14.57 -15.21
C TRP A 79 -6.47 -14.01 -15.69
N GLY A 80 -6.61 -12.69 -15.83
CA GLY A 80 -7.83 -12.04 -16.31
C GLY A 80 -9.04 -12.27 -15.42
N LEU A 81 -8.85 -12.53 -14.12
CA LEU A 81 -9.94 -12.77 -13.19
C LEU A 81 -10.76 -11.50 -12.96
N PRO A 82 -12.07 -11.64 -12.71
CA PRO A 82 -12.90 -10.50 -12.38
C PRO A 82 -12.42 -9.83 -11.09
N ILE A 83 -12.48 -8.50 -11.06
CA ILE A 83 -11.95 -7.66 -9.96
C ILE A 83 -12.52 -8.09 -8.59
N TRP A 84 -13.82 -8.41 -8.52
CA TRP A 84 -14.48 -8.84 -7.29
C TRP A 84 -13.88 -10.11 -6.70
N LEU A 85 -13.62 -11.09 -7.56
CA LEU A 85 -13.00 -12.35 -7.14
C LEU A 85 -11.56 -12.13 -6.67
N SER A 86 -10.83 -11.28 -7.37
CA SER A 86 -9.46 -10.91 -6.99
C SER A 86 -9.42 -10.21 -5.64
N ILE A 87 -10.36 -9.30 -5.35
CA ILE A 87 -10.48 -8.64 -4.04
C ILE A 87 -10.74 -9.69 -2.93
N VAL A 88 -11.69 -10.60 -3.12
CA VAL A 88 -11.99 -11.64 -2.12
C VAL A 88 -10.78 -12.52 -1.86
N LEU A 89 -10.08 -12.95 -2.90
CA LEU A 89 -8.87 -13.77 -2.77
C LEU A 89 -7.75 -13.01 -2.03
N CYS A 90 -7.55 -11.74 -2.34
CA CYS A 90 -6.59 -10.89 -1.64
C CYS A 90 -6.91 -10.72 -0.15
N LEU A 91 -8.19 -10.54 0.20
CA LEU A 91 -8.63 -10.48 1.59
C LEU A 91 -8.37 -11.82 2.32
N LEU A 92 -8.68 -12.95 1.69
CA LEU A 92 -8.40 -14.27 2.24
C LEU A 92 -6.92 -14.48 2.50
N ILE A 93 -6.05 -14.08 1.57
CA ILE A 93 -4.59 -14.16 1.76
C ILE A 93 -4.17 -13.30 2.95
N GLY A 94 -4.68 -12.08 3.08
CA GLY A 94 -4.38 -11.22 4.24
C GLY A 94 -4.81 -11.86 5.57
N ILE A 95 -5.99 -12.47 5.62
CA ILE A 95 -6.48 -13.19 6.80
C ILE A 95 -5.58 -14.39 7.13
N LEU A 96 -5.18 -15.18 6.14
CA LEU A 96 -4.30 -16.33 6.33
C LEU A 96 -2.92 -15.91 6.86
N ILE A 97 -2.36 -14.83 6.33
CA ILE A 97 -1.09 -14.27 6.83
C ILE A 97 -1.22 -13.79 8.27
N GLY A 98 -2.30 -13.08 8.60
CA GLY A 98 -2.59 -12.64 9.96
C GLY A 98 -2.77 -13.82 10.92
N ALA A 99 -3.50 -14.86 10.50
CA ALA A 99 -3.66 -16.08 11.27
C ALA A 99 -2.34 -16.83 11.49
N PHE A 100 -1.48 -16.87 10.47
CA PHE A 100 -0.14 -17.44 10.55
C PHE A 100 0.71 -16.72 11.61
N HIS A 101 0.80 -15.39 11.58
CA HIS A 101 1.53 -14.63 12.60
C HIS A 101 0.89 -14.79 13.97
N GLY A 102 -0.43 -14.70 14.06
CA GLY A 102 -1.18 -14.87 15.31
C GLY A 102 -0.95 -16.23 15.96
N PHE A 103 -0.83 -17.29 15.17
CA PHE A 103 -0.52 -18.62 15.67
C PHE A 103 0.85 -18.66 16.36
N PHE A 104 1.90 -18.13 15.75
CA PHE A 104 3.23 -18.11 16.35
C PHE A 104 3.30 -17.25 17.62
N ILE A 105 2.56 -16.15 17.65
CA ILE A 105 2.54 -15.24 18.79
C ILE A 105 1.71 -15.81 19.92
N ALA A 106 0.49 -16.30 19.65
CA ALA A 106 -0.46 -16.69 20.68
C ALA A 106 -0.23 -18.11 21.20
N TYR A 107 0.15 -19.06 20.35
CA TYR A 107 0.28 -20.47 20.75
C TYR A 107 1.73 -20.88 21.00
N ILE A 108 2.67 -20.39 20.21
CA ILE A 108 4.08 -20.73 20.37
C ILE A 108 4.80 -19.73 21.30
N HIS A 109 4.14 -18.59 21.59
CA HIS A 109 4.65 -17.54 22.47
C HIS A 109 5.96 -16.89 21.98
N ILE A 110 6.16 -16.83 20.67
CA ILE A 110 7.28 -16.08 20.10
C ILE A 110 6.97 -14.58 20.21
N PRO A 111 7.94 -13.75 20.64
CA PRO A 111 7.74 -12.31 20.70
C PRO A 111 7.25 -11.73 19.36
N PRO A 112 6.20 -10.88 19.36
CA PRO A 112 5.60 -10.33 18.14
C PRO A 112 6.60 -9.65 17.20
N PHE A 113 7.56 -8.92 17.75
CA PHE A 113 8.63 -8.28 17.02
C PHE A 113 9.44 -9.28 16.16
N ILE A 114 9.82 -10.42 16.74
CA ILE A 114 10.62 -11.44 16.05
C ILE A 114 9.78 -12.11 14.97
N THR A 115 8.53 -12.49 15.28
CA THR A 115 7.61 -13.13 14.34
C THR A 115 7.34 -12.24 13.13
N THR A 116 7.05 -10.96 13.36
CA THR A 116 6.71 -10.03 12.29
C THR A 116 7.94 -9.59 11.48
N LEU A 117 9.12 -9.51 12.10
CA LEU A 117 10.37 -9.27 11.38
C LEU A 117 10.71 -10.44 10.44
N ALA A 118 10.60 -11.67 10.92
CA ALA A 118 10.77 -12.86 10.09
C ALA A 118 9.71 -12.90 8.96
N GLY A 119 8.46 -12.59 9.28
CA GLY A 119 7.37 -12.46 8.33
C GLY A 119 7.64 -11.38 7.27
N MET A 120 8.20 -10.25 7.66
CA MET A 120 8.57 -9.19 6.72
C MET A 120 9.52 -9.70 5.62
N LEU A 121 10.54 -10.46 6.00
CA LEU A 121 11.50 -11.04 5.04
C LEU A 121 10.85 -12.14 4.20
N LEU A 122 10.07 -13.01 4.84
CA LEU A 122 9.36 -14.11 4.17
C LEU A 122 8.42 -13.58 3.08
N TRP A 123 7.49 -12.67 3.45
CA TRP A 123 6.47 -12.17 2.52
C TRP A 123 7.06 -11.30 1.42
N ARG A 124 8.17 -10.58 1.70
CA ARG A 124 8.91 -9.86 0.67
C ARG A 124 9.53 -10.83 -0.34
N GLY A 125 10.13 -11.92 0.12
CA GLY A 125 10.66 -12.97 -0.74
C GLY A 125 9.57 -13.62 -1.60
N VAL A 126 8.44 -13.98 -0.99
CA VAL A 126 7.28 -14.55 -1.71
C VAL A 126 6.74 -13.56 -2.75
N ALA A 127 6.60 -12.28 -2.42
CA ALA A 127 6.17 -11.25 -3.37
C ALA A 127 7.09 -11.19 -4.61
N THR A 128 8.41 -11.26 -4.40
CA THR A 128 9.39 -11.27 -5.51
C THR A 128 9.23 -12.51 -6.40
N ILE A 129 8.98 -13.68 -5.81
CA ILE A 129 8.73 -14.92 -6.56
C ILE A 129 7.43 -14.82 -7.35
N VAL A 130 6.35 -14.29 -6.74
CA VAL A 130 5.04 -14.12 -7.40
C VAL A 130 5.14 -13.18 -8.60
N LEU A 131 5.97 -12.14 -8.52
CA LEU A 131 6.20 -11.18 -9.60
C LEU A 131 7.22 -11.66 -10.65
N ASP A 132 7.91 -12.79 -10.41
CA ASP A 132 9.03 -13.23 -11.26
C ASP A 132 10.09 -12.11 -11.45
N GLY A 133 10.28 -11.28 -10.41
CA GLY A 133 11.21 -10.16 -10.44
C GLY A 133 10.83 -9.01 -11.39
N ARG A 134 9.62 -9.01 -11.96
CA ARG A 134 9.16 -8.03 -12.94
C ARG A 134 7.96 -7.23 -12.43
N PRO A 135 7.88 -5.92 -12.70
CA PRO A 135 6.68 -5.17 -12.40
C PRO A 135 5.52 -5.59 -13.34
N ILE A 136 4.32 -5.70 -12.77
CA ILE A 136 3.11 -5.98 -13.55
C ILE A 136 2.49 -4.65 -13.98
N SER A 137 2.42 -4.42 -15.29
CA SER A 137 1.86 -3.23 -15.93
C SER A 137 1.57 -3.52 -17.40
N PRO A 138 0.55 -2.88 -18.03
CA PRO A 138 -0.47 -2.01 -17.45
C PRO A 138 -1.63 -2.78 -16.79
N PHE A 139 -2.33 -2.12 -15.86
CA PHE A 139 -3.59 -2.63 -15.34
C PHE A 139 -4.74 -2.36 -16.32
N PRO A 140 -5.79 -3.21 -16.36
CA PRO A 140 -6.95 -3.00 -17.21
C PRO A 140 -7.68 -1.68 -16.90
N ASP A 141 -8.22 -1.02 -17.94
CA ASP A 141 -8.93 0.26 -17.81
C ASP A 141 -10.09 0.22 -16.80
N ASN A 142 -10.78 -0.91 -16.70
CA ASN A 142 -11.86 -1.11 -15.74
C ASN A 142 -11.38 -1.05 -14.28
N TYR A 143 -10.16 -1.52 -14.03
CA TYR A 143 -9.53 -1.42 -12.71
C TYR A 143 -9.14 0.02 -12.41
N LEU A 144 -8.50 0.70 -13.36
CA LEU A 144 -8.11 2.10 -13.22
C LEU A 144 -9.32 2.99 -12.97
N LYS A 145 -10.42 2.82 -13.72
CA LYS A 145 -11.66 3.57 -13.52
C LYS A 145 -12.28 3.36 -12.14
N LEU A 146 -12.18 2.17 -11.56
CA LEU A 146 -12.70 1.90 -10.22
C LEU A 146 -11.97 2.74 -9.16
N PHE A 147 -10.65 2.91 -9.30
CA PHE A 147 -9.81 3.63 -8.33
C PHE A 147 -9.65 5.11 -8.65
N GLU A 148 -9.91 5.51 -9.89
CA GLU A 148 -9.86 6.91 -10.32
C GLU A 148 -11.22 7.61 -10.20
N SER A 149 -12.31 6.85 -10.11
CA SER A 149 -13.65 7.41 -9.91
C SER A 149 -13.76 8.03 -8.53
N PHE A 150 -14.13 9.29 -8.48
CA PHE A 150 -14.48 9.96 -7.23
C PHE A 150 -15.84 9.45 -6.75
N VAL A 151 -15.90 8.95 -5.51
CA VAL A 151 -17.14 8.44 -4.90
C VAL A 151 -18.21 9.56 -4.75
N PHE A 152 -17.80 10.82 -4.76
CA PHE A 152 -18.66 11.99 -4.67
C PHE A 152 -18.41 12.95 -5.86
N GLY A 153 -18.86 12.57 -7.04
CA GLY A 153 -19.11 13.48 -8.15
C GLY A 153 -18.04 14.52 -8.46
N GLY A 154 -16.77 14.12 -8.48
CA GLY A 154 -15.68 14.99 -8.87
C GLY A 154 -15.34 14.75 -10.33
N GLY A 155 -15.49 15.80 -11.14
CA GLY A 155 -15.31 15.77 -12.56
C GLY A 155 -14.02 15.14 -13.05
N GLU A 156 -14.10 14.61 -14.24
CA GLU A 156 -12.98 14.16 -15.06
C GLU A 156 -11.84 15.18 -15.01
N ALA A 157 -10.75 14.81 -14.37
CA ALA A 157 -9.49 15.50 -14.64
C ALA A 157 -9.09 15.12 -16.06
N LYS A 158 -9.49 15.93 -17.03
CA LYS A 158 -8.92 15.84 -18.38
C LYS A 158 -7.41 16.10 -18.31
N PRO A 159 -6.63 15.38 -19.10
CA PRO A 159 -5.18 15.51 -19.18
C PRO A 159 -4.72 16.92 -19.53
#